data_c9fe201fd57bacc7147f8941e4847c4b
#
_entry.id   c9fe201fd57bacc7147f8941e4847c4b
#
_cell.length_a   1.000
_cell.length_b   1.000
_cell.length_c   1.000
_cell.angle_alpha   90.00
_cell.angle_beta   90.00
_cell.angle_gamma   90.00
#
_symmetry.space_group_name_H-M   'P 1'
#
loop_
_entity.id
_entity.type
_entity.pdbx_description
1 polymer ?
#
loop_
_entity_poly.entity_id
_entity_poly.type
_entity_poly.pdbx_seq_one_letter_code
_entity_poly.pdbx_strand_id
1 'polypeptide(L)'
;MPADAPLSPPAATAPAATTPAATAPAATTDEPSRKAPTTSPVTVKGSSDVAGYADSDHVFVLTPEIAGHIENPTAGWSVDASYLVDVVSAASVDIVSTASREYTEVRQAGTLGAAYKPRDFGGAVNASVSREPDYLSWTAGGSLTDDLADKNVTLFLGFNHGSDTAGRTGTPFSVFSRDLDIEALKAGVTLVLDRRTIGSFVVDSIFENGDQSKPYRYVPLFEPGTNVPNGASVALVTSLRVAERPLEQLPLSRQRYAGSFRLAHRFGTRSTLRIDERLYDDSWALKASSTDSRYLVDVGSRFEVGPHLRFHAQSAVDFWERAYTVGPGLAVPALRTGDRELGPLLGLTGGFSVRWKLGPVAHRTAWVLGWDVNVTETHYLDDIYITDRVSTVTGFSLEAEQ
;
A
#
# COMPACT_ATOMS: atom_id res chain seq x y z
N MET A 1 -11.41 -36.68 -12.07
CA MET A 1 -11.32 -35.59 -11.10
C MET A 1 -10.37 -34.57 -11.70
N PRO A 2 -10.80 -33.36 -12.08
CA PRO A 2 -9.88 -32.34 -12.56
C PRO A 2 -9.03 -31.84 -11.40
N ALA A 3 -7.75 -31.64 -11.63
CA ALA A 3 -6.79 -31.14 -10.69
C ALA A 3 -7.18 -29.70 -10.27
N ASP A 4 -7.25 -29.48 -8.95
CA ASP A 4 -7.53 -28.17 -8.36
C ASP A 4 -6.42 -27.17 -8.74
N ALA A 5 -6.82 -26.06 -9.35
CA ALA A 5 -5.91 -24.97 -9.72
C ALA A 5 -5.46 -24.18 -8.48
N PRO A 6 -4.24 -23.62 -8.46
CA PRO A 6 -3.69 -22.88 -7.32
C PRO A 6 -4.38 -21.52 -7.12
N LEU A 7 -4.36 -21.04 -5.87
CA LEU A 7 -4.93 -19.77 -5.42
C LEU A 7 -4.00 -18.60 -5.60
N SER A 8 -4.56 -17.47 -6.01
CA SER A 8 -3.89 -16.18 -5.93
C SER A 8 -3.81 -15.70 -4.47
N PRO A 9 -2.71 -15.04 -4.06
CA PRO A 9 -2.63 -14.42 -2.75
C PRO A 9 -3.72 -13.36 -2.59
N PRO A 10 -4.08 -12.97 -1.36
CA PRO A 10 -4.84 -11.76 -1.17
C PRO A 10 -4.09 -10.66 -1.93
N ALA A 11 -4.81 -9.93 -2.80
CA ALA A 11 -4.22 -8.77 -3.43
C ALA A 11 -3.56 -7.96 -2.32
N ALA A 12 -2.22 -7.94 -2.32
CA ALA A 12 -1.51 -7.04 -1.44
C ALA A 12 -2.19 -5.70 -1.70
N THR A 13 -2.82 -5.14 -0.66
CA THR A 13 -3.38 -3.80 -0.74
C THR A 13 -2.33 -2.98 -1.44
N ALA A 14 -2.62 -2.56 -2.66
CA ALA A 14 -1.68 -1.84 -3.50
C ALA A 14 -1.00 -0.82 -2.60
N PRO A 15 0.33 -0.76 -2.53
CA PRO A 15 0.99 0.18 -1.65
C PRO A 15 0.34 1.52 -1.96
N ALA A 16 -0.27 2.13 -0.95
CA ALA A 16 -0.97 3.40 -1.10
C ALA A 16 0.00 4.27 -1.86
N ALA A 17 -0.40 4.70 -3.05
CA ALA A 17 0.46 5.45 -3.97
C ALA A 17 1.22 6.46 -3.12
N THR A 18 2.52 6.25 -2.97
CA THR A 18 3.36 7.14 -2.19
C THR A 18 3.31 8.46 -2.93
N THR A 19 2.50 9.37 -2.43
CA THR A 19 2.52 10.76 -2.89
C THR A 19 3.97 11.19 -2.79
N PRO A 20 4.63 11.65 -3.86
CA PRO A 20 6.00 12.12 -3.79
C PRO A 20 6.06 13.14 -2.66
N ALA A 21 6.94 12.91 -1.70
CA ALA A 21 7.14 13.83 -0.59
C ALA A 21 7.51 15.18 -1.19
N ALA A 22 6.71 16.20 -0.92
CA ALA A 22 7.02 17.56 -1.30
C ALA A 22 8.39 17.89 -0.68
N THR A 23 9.41 17.94 -1.53
CA THR A 23 10.77 18.34 -1.12
C THR A 23 10.70 19.82 -0.77
N ALA A 24 10.91 20.16 0.50
CA ALA A 24 10.98 21.54 0.93
C ALA A 24 12.12 22.24 0.18
N PRO A 25 11.92 23.46 -0.35
CA PRO A 25 12.97 24.20 -1.02
C PRO A 25 14.10 24.52 -0.04
N ALA A 26 15.33 24.21 -0.43
CA ALA A 26 16.53 24.58 0.30
C ALA A 26 16.63 26.12 0.37
N ALA A 27 16.86 26.65 1.58
CA ALA A 27 17.09 28.07 1.81
C ALA A 27 18.35 28.52 1.05
N THR A 28 18.16 29.40 0.08
CA THR A 28 19.25 30.07 -0.64
C THR A 28 19.91 31.11 0.26
N THR A 29 21.18 30.91 0.54
CA THR A 29 22.08 31.97 1.03
C THR A 29 22.53 32.78 -0.15
N ASP A 30 22.35 34.11 -0.08
CA ASP A 30 22.86 35.09 -1.05
C ASP A 30 24.37 35.01 -1.16
N GLU A 31 24.87 34.70 -2.37
CA GLU A 31 26.25 34.99 -2.82
C GLU A 31 26.22 35.68 -4.19
N PRO A 32 27.13 36.63 -4.47
CA PRO A 32 26.97 37.56 -5.58
C PRO A 32 27.27 36.91 -6.95
N SER A 33 26.34 37.13 -7.84
CA SER A 33 26.36 37.09 -9.30
C SER A 33 27.61 36.57 -10.01
N ARG A 34 27.61 35.27 -10.33
CA ARG A 34 28.27 34.72 -11.52
C ARG A 34 27.21 34.45 -12.59
N LYS A 35 27.43 34.99 -13.81
CA LYS A 35 26.59 34.72 -14.97
C LYS A 35 26.39 33.20 -15.11
N ALA A 36 25.17 32.74 -14.88
CA ALA A 36 24.78 31.34 -15.06
C ALA A 36 24.76 30.97 -16.56
N PRO A 37 25.13 29.76 -16.91
CA PRO A 37 24.94 29.26 -18.27
C PRO A 37 23.44 29.14 -18.57
N THR A 38 23.04 29.56 -19.77
CA THR A 38 21.66 29.67 -20.27
C THR A 38 21.05 28.33 -20.70
N THR A 39 21.24 27.27 -19.98
CA THR A 39 20.52 26.00 -20.19
C THR A 39 19.62 25.78 -19.02
N SER A 40 18.30 25.74 -19.25
CA SER A 40 17.34 25.26 -18.27
C SER A 40 17.79 23.88 -17.77
N PRO A 41 18.10 23.72 -16.48
CA PRO A 41 18.59 22.43 -16.01
C PRO A 41 17.45 21.41 -16.07
N VAL A 42 17.62 20.41 -16.92
CA VAL A 42 16.83 19.19 -16.85
C VAL A 42 17.50 18.31 -15.81
N THR A 43 16.75 17.89 -14.81
CA THR A 43 17.19 16.94 -13.79
C THR A 43 16.70 15.55 -14.18
N VAL A 44 17.58 14.57 -14.13
CA VAL A 44 17.26 13.16 -14.36
C VAL A 44 17.55 12.38 -13.08
N LYS A 45 16.56 11.65 -12.59
CA LYS A 45 16.69 10.78 -11.43
C LYS A 45 16.36 9.34 -11.84
N GLY A 46 17.12 8.40 -11.35
CA GLY A 46 16.87 6.98 -11.53
C GLY A 46 16.97 6.28 -10.20
N SER A 47 16.11 5.28 -9.96
CA SER A 47 16.26 4.39 -8.82
C SER A 47 16.17 2.93 -9.22
N SER A 48 16.80 2.10 -8.40
CA SER A 48 16.64 0.65 -8.41
C SER A 48 16.45 0.19 -6.97
N ASP A 49 15.34 -0.49 -6.73
CA ASP A 49 14.91 -0.88 -5.41
C ASP A 49 14.69 -2.39 -5.37
N VAL A 50 14.99 -3.03 -4.25
CA VAL A 50 14.67 -4.43 -4.00
C VAL A 50 14.05 -4.52 -2.60
N ALA A 51 12.78 -4.89 -2.53
CA ALA A 51 12.10 -5.15 -1.28
C ALA A 51 11.91 -6.66 -1.06
N GLY A 52 11.99 -7.08 0.21
CA GLY A 52 11.69 -8.43 0.65
C GLY A 52 10.68 -8.41 1.76
N TYR A 53 9.69 -9.29 1.69
CA TYR A 53 8.72 -9.56 2.75
C TYR A 53 8.82 -11.03 3.17
N ALA A 54 8.74 -11.29 4.47
CA ALA A 54 8.61 -12.63 5.02
C ALA A 54 7.74 -12.59 6.28
N ASP A 55 6.93 -13.62 6.53
CA ASP A 55 6.13 -13.71 7.74
C ASP A 55 6.16 -15.11 8.39
N SER A 56 5.64 -15.19 9.62
CA SER A 56 5.50 -16.43 10.38
C SER A 56 4.53 -17.43 9.75
N ASP A 57 3.71 -17.01 8.80
CA ASP A 57 2.75 -17.85 8.08
C ASP A 57 3.32 -18.42 6.78
N HIS A 58 4.66 -18.37 6.63
CA HIS A 58 5.39 -18.90 5.47
C HIS A 58 5.04 -18.21 4.13
N VAL A 59 4.71 -16.93 4.17
CA VAL A 59 4.63 -16.09 2.98
C VAL A 59 5.95 -15.38 2.78
N PHE A 60 6.46 -15.42 1.57
CA PHE A 60 7.66 -14.71 1.15
C PHE A 60 7.37 -13.95 -0.16
N VAL A 61 7.79 -12.70 -0.23
CA VAL A 61 7.68 -11.87 -1.45
C VAL A 61 9.01 -11.18 -1.71
N LEU A 62 9.45 -11.20 -2.95
CA LEU A 62 10.60 -10.44 -3.43
C LEU A 62 10.13 -9.50 -4.54
N THR A 63 10.40 -8.21 -4.38
CA THR A 63 9.97 -7.14 -5.29
C THR A 63 11.16 -6.32 -5.77
N PRO A 64 11.81 -6.64 -6.88
CA PRO A 64 12.66 -5.70 -7.60
C PRO A 64 11.82 -4.65 -8.34
N GLU A 65 12.26 -3.39 -8.27
CA GLU A 65 11.67 -2.25 -8.97
C GLU A 65 12.77 -1.40 -9.60
N ILE A 66 12.45 -0.80 -10.74
CA ILE A 66 13.23 0.27 -11.37
C ILE A 66 12.31 1.46 -11.62
N ALA A 67 12.80 2.68 -11.37
CA ALA A 67 12.06 3.91 -11.64
C ALA A 67 12.95 4.97 -12.25
N GLY A 68 12.32 5.84 -13.05
CA GLY A 68 12.96 6.99 -13.67
C GLY A 68 12.07 8.22 -13.56
N HIS A 69 12.70 9.38 -13.33
CA HIS A 69 12.03 10.67 -13.26
C HIS A 69 12.88 11.70 -14.02
N ILE A 70 12.23 12.45 -14.88
CA ILE A 70 12.84 13.54 -15.64
C ILE A 70 12.02 14.80 -15.39
N GLU A 71 12.66 15.87 -14.96
CA GLU A 71 11.99 17.13 -14.69
C GLU A 71 12.74 18.33 -15.23
N ASN A 72 12.01 19.38 -15.58
CA ASN A 72 12.53 20.73 -15.78
C ASN A 72 11.82 21.68 -14.81
N PRO A 73 12.42 21.95 -13.63
CA PRO A 73 11.79 22.79 -12.60
C PRO A 73 11.50 24.23 -13.08
N THR A 74 12.33 24.75 -14.02
CA THR A 74 12.14 26.10 -14.56
C THR A 74 10.96 26.16 -15.53
N ALA A 75 10.79 25.14 -16.38
CA ALA A 75 9.66 25.06 -17.30
C ALA A 75 8.41 24.47 -16.62
N GLY A 76 8.57 23.83 -15.46
CA GLY A 76 7.49 23.29 -14.63
C GLY A 76 6.88 21.96 -15.13
N TRP A 77 7.62 21.17 -15.92
CA TRP A 77 7.14 19.86 -16.35
C TRP A 77 7.97 18.72 -15.74
N SER A 78 7.32 17.58 -15.54
CA SER A 78 7.98 16.33 -15.18
C SER A 78 7.31 15.13 -15.83
N VAL A 79 8.07 14.04 -15.98
CA VAL A 79 7.60 12.71 -16.41
C VAL A 79 8.26 11.69 -15.50
N ASP A 80 7.47 10.72 -15.06
CA ASP A 80 7.92 9.59 -14.26
C ASP A 80 7.41 8.28 -14.84
N ALA A 81 8.20 7.23 -14.64
CA ALA A 81 7.84 5.87 -15.01
C ALA A 81 8.46 4.88 -14.01
N SER A 82 7.74 3.81 -13.67
CA SER A 82 8.30 2.70 -12.93
C SER A 82 7.83 1.34 -13.45
N TYR A 83 8.61 0.32 -13.15
CA TYR A 83 8.29 -1.06 -13.44
C TYR A 83 8.78 -1.95 -12.29
N LEU A 84 7.89 -2.82 -11.80
CA LEU A 84 8.19 -3.77 -10.75
C LEU A 84 7.76 -5.19 -11.12
N VAL A 85 8.40 -6.15 -10.47
CA VAL A 85 8.04 -7.55 -10.53
C VAL A 85 7.94 -8.07 -9.10
N ASP A 86 6.80 -8.64 -8.72
CA ASP A 86 6.68 -9.38 -7.46
C ASP A 86 6.79 -10.87 -7.74
N VAL A 87 7.63 -11.53 -6.98
CA VAL A 87 7.71 -12.99 -6.92
C VAL A 87 7.18 -13.41 -5.55
N VAL A 88 6.00 -14.01 -5.52
CA VAL A 88 5.29 -14.40 -4.30
C VAL A 88 5.39 -15.91 -4.14
N SER A 89 5.87 -16.37 -2.98
CA SER A 89 5.79 -17.76 -2.55
C SER A 89 4.98 -17.81 -1.26
N ALA A 90 3.92 -18.58 -1.22
CA ALA A 90 3.00 -18.60 -0.09
C ALA A 90 2.58 -20.03 0.28
N ALA A 91 2.61 -20.30 1.58
CA ALA A 91 2.18 -21.57 2.18
C ALA A 91 1.45 -21.32 3.52
N SER A 92 0.75 -20.18 3.63
CA SER A 92 0.06 -19.83 4.88
C SER A 92 -1.07 -20.80 5.23
N VAL A 93 -1.42 -20.87 6.52
CA VAL A 93 -2.40 -21.83 7.07
C VAL A 93 -3.78 -21.66 6.43
N ASP A 94 -4.21 -20.44 6.20
CA ASP A 94 -5.48 -20.11 5.53
C ASP A 94 -5.47 -20.54 4.05
N ILE A 95 -4.36 -20.40 3.35
CA ILE A 95 -4.18 -20.90 1.98
C ILE A 95 -4.18 -22.41 1.94
N VAL A 96 -3.34 -23.06 2.74
CA VAL A 96 -3.19 -24.52 2.75
C VAL A 96 -4.48 -25.21 3.24
N SER A 97 -5.18 -24.61 4.21
CA SER A 97 -6.43 -25.18 4.74
C SER A 97 -7.62 -25.05 3.80
N THR A 98 -7.62 -24.01 2.95
CA THR A 98 -8.78 -23.68 2.12
C THR A 98 -8.63 -24.15 0.68
N ALA A 99 -7.42 -24.27 0.15
CA ALA A 99 -7.33 -24.47 -1.28
C ALA A 99 -6.13 -25.20 -1.86
N SER A 100 -4.88 -25.02 -1.46
CA SER A 100 -3.79 -25.64 -2.19
C SER A 100 -2.48 -25.78 -1.42
N ARG A 101 -1.54 -26.45 -2.08
CA ARG A 101 -0.15 -26.55 -1.67
C ARG A 101 0.54 -25.19 -1.85
N GLU A 102 1.76 -25.06 -1.32
CA GLU A 102 2.69 -23.96 -1.62
C GLU A 102 2.67 -23.63 -3.13
N TYR A 103 2.57 -22.35 -3.46
CA TYR A 103 2.58 -21.87 -4.84
C TYR A 103 3.52 -20.69 -4.99
N THR A 104 3.97 -20.49 -6.22
CA THR A 104 4.75 -19.32 -6.61
C THR A 104 4.00 -18.58 -7.71
N GLU A 105 3.81 -17.30 -7.52
CA GLU A 105 3.13 -16.43 -8.47
C GLU A 105 3.99 -15.22 -8.80
N VAL A 106 3.86 -14.73 -10.02
CA VAL A 106 4.61 -13.57 -10.51
C VAL A 106 3.63 -12.50 -10.95
N ARG A 107 3.71 -11.33 -10.31
CA ARG A 107 3.01 -10.11 -10.70
C ARG A 107 3.98 -9.17 -11.42
N GLN A 108 3.51 -8.51 -12.44
CA GLN A 108 4.23 -7.43 -13.13
C GLN A 108 3.38 -6.18 -13.09
N ALA A 109 3.96 -5.05 -12.72
CA ALA A 109 3.25 -3.78 -12.73
C ALA A 109 4.13 -2.67 -13.28
N GLY A 110 3.48 -1.74 -14.00
CA GLY A 110 4.12 -0.56 -14.55
C GLY A 110 3.28 0.67 -14.33
N THR A 111 3.93 1.81 -14.09
CA THR A 111 3.29 3.12 -13.93
C THR A 111 3.91 4.13 -14.87
N LEU A 112 3.11 5.11 -15.27
CA LEU A 112 3.53 6.26 -16.06
C LEU A 112 2.82 7.50 -15.54
N GLY A 113 3.55 8.61 -15.34
CA GLY A 113 3.02 9.88 -14.92
C GLY A 113 3.61 11.04 -15.71
N ALA A 114 2.85 12.12 -15.79
CA ALA A 114 3.33 13.40 -16.33
C ALA A 114 2.66 14.55 -15.58
N ALA A 115 3.42 15.59 -15.28
CA ALA A 115 2.92 16.77 -14.61
C ALA A 115 3.37 18.05 -15.31
N TYR A 116 2.53 19.08 -15.18
CA TYR A 116 2.86 20.42 -15.66
C TYR A 116 2.37 21.47 -14.65
N LYS A 117 3.31 22.13 -14.00
CA LYS A 117 3.08 23.19 -13.01
C LYS A 117 4.08 24.33 -13.23
N PRO A 118 3.85 25.20 -14.24
CA PRO A 118 4.81 26.26 -14.60
C PRO A 118 4.87 27.40 -13.57
N ARG A 119 3.87 27.52 -12.71
CA ARG A 119 3.77 28.53 -11.64
C ARG A 119 3.06 27.94 -10.42
N ASP A 120 2.12 28.66 -9.88
CA ASP A 120 1.40 28.26 -8.66
C ASP A 120 0.35 27.18 -8.93
N PHE A 121 -0.29 27.21 -10.12
CA PHE A 121 -1.28 26.22 -10.52
C PHE A 121 -0.69 25.20 -11.50
N GLY A 122 -1.04 23.95 -11.31
CA GLY A 122 -0.59 22.84 -12.18
C GLY A 122 -1.53 21.64 -12.14
N GLY A 123 -1.26 20.72 -13.06
CA GLY A 123 -1.98 19.46 -13.16
C GLY A 123 -1.04 18.31 -13.47
N ALA A 124 -1.49 17.10 -13.16
CA ALA A 124 -0.80 15.87 -13.49
C ALA A 124 -1.79 14.82 -14.00
N VAL A 125 -1.27 13.89 -14.79
CA VAL A 125 -1.98 12.68 -15.24
C VAL A 125 -1.15 11.46 -14.91
N ASN A 126 -1.79 10.34 -14.64
CA ASN A 126 -1.13 9.08 -14.33
C ASN A 126 -1.91 7.90 -14.92
N ALA A 127 -1.19 6.82 -15.20
CA ALA A 127 -1.77 5.53 -15.55
C ALA A 127 -0.91 4.41 -14.96
N SER A 128 -1.55 3.28 -14.61
CA SER A 128 -0.86 2.07 -14.20
C SER A 128 -1.54 0.83 -14.73
N VAL A 129 -0.75 -0.24 -14.89
CA VAL A 129 -1.25 -1.57 -15.24
C VAL A 129 -0.53 -2.58 -14.36
N SER A 130 -1.29 -3.55 -13.82
CA SER A 130 -0.77 -4.69 -13.06
C SER A 130 -1.35 -5.98 -13.64
N ARG A 131 -0.52 -7.00 -13.81
CA ARG A 131 -0.91 -8.28 -14.36
C ARG A 131 -0.31 -9.46 -13.61
N GLU A 132 -1.17 -10.43 -13.34
CA GLU A 132 -0.85 -11.78 -12.85
C GLU A 132 -1.46 -12.82 -13.79
N PRO A 133 -1.21 -14.10 -13.63
CA PRO A 133 -1.80 -15.15 -14.50
C PRO A 133 -3.33 -15.13 -14.55
N ASP A 134 -3.99 -14.75 -13.46
CA ASP A 134 -5.44 -14.73 -13.31
C ASP A 134 -5.98 -13.40 -12.74
N TYR A 135 -5.18 -12.34 -12.81
CA TYR A 135 -5.60 -11.01 -12.38
C TYR A 135 -5.04 -9.94 -13.33
N LEU A 136 -5.90 -9.01 -13.71
CA LEU A 136 -5.56 -7.82 -14.48
C LEU A 136 -6.17 -6.60 -13.82
N SER A 137 -5.35 -5.58 -13.57
CA SER A 137 -5.80 -4.28 -13.07
C SER A 137 -5.21 -3.16 -13.92
N TRP A 138 -6.00 -2.11 -14.14
CA TRP A 138 -5.49 -0.88 -14.70
C TRP A 138 -6.12 0.32 -13.97
N THR A 139 -5.38 1.41 -13.90
CA THR A 139 -5.90 2.69 -13.39
C THR A 139 -5.46 3.82 -14.30
N ALA A 140 -6.28 4.86 -14.37
CA ALA A 140 -5.92 6.13 -14.99
C ALA A 140 -6.54 7.28 -14.22
N GLY A 141 -5.84 8.40 -14.15
CA GLY A 141 -6.34 9.52 -13.39
C GLY A 141 -5.58 10.81 -13.62
N GLY A 142 -5.96 11.82 -12.85
CA GLY A 142 -5.30 13.10 -12.87
C GLY A 142 -5.49 13.86 -11.57
N SER A 143 -4.71 14.90 -11.41
CA SER A 143 -4.77 15.77 -10.24
C SER A 143 -4.49 17.22 -10.58
N LEU A 144 -4.99 18.11 -9.73
CA LEU A 144 -4.75 19.54 -9.76
C LEU A 144 -4.06 19.95 -8.46
N THR A 145 -3.16 20.90 -8.56
CA THR A 145 -2.45 21.48 -7.42
C THR A 145 -2.41 22.99 -7.57
N ASP A 146 -2.65 23.71 -6.48
CA ASP A 146 -2.63 25.18 -6.44
C ASP A 146 -1.87 25.67 -5.20
N ASP A 147 -0.83 26.49 -5.41
CA ASP A 147 -0.06 27.11 -4.35
C ASP A 147 -0.59 28.51 -4.08
N LEU A 148 -0.97 28.76 -2.85
CA LEU A 148 -1.53 30.01 -2.36
C LEU A 148 -0.63 30.61 -1.28
N ALA A 149 -0.86 31.89 -0.94
CA ALA A 149 -0.16 32.60 0.14
C ALA A 149 1.38 32.47 0.05
N ASP A 150 1.95 32.82 -1.09
CA ASP A 150 3.40 32.70 -1.36
C ASP A 150 3.94 31.29 -1.11
N LYS A 151 3.18 30.26 -1.54
CA LYS A 151 3.47 28.81 -1.37
C LYS A 151 3.43 28.30 0.08
N ASN A 152 2.85 29.08 1.00
CA ASN A 152 2.64 28.61 2.37
C ASN A 152 1.41 27.68 2.50
N VAL A 153 0.52 27.67 1.49
CA VAL A 153 -0.65 26.81 1.43
C VAL A 153 -0.67 26.14 0.06
N THR A 154 -0.67 24.81 0.01
CA THR A 154 -0.85 24.03 -1.22
C THR A 154 -2.14 23.26 -1.13
N LEU A 155 -3.05 23.49 -2.07
CA LEU A 155 -4.25 22.69 -2.26
C LEU A 155 -4.01 21.59 -3.27
N PHE A 156 -4.63 20.45 -3.05
CA PHE A 156 -4.56 19.29 -3.93
C PHE A 156 -5.94 18.68 -4.14
N LEU A 157 -6.27 18.31 -5.39
CA LEU A 157 -7.45 17.55 -5.75
C LEU A 157 -7.07 16.51 -6.80
N GLY A 158 -7.40 15.23 -6.57
CA GLY A 158 -7.12 14.13 -7.48
C GLY A 158 -8.34 13.25 -7.71
N PHE A 159 -8.39 12.66 -8.89
CA PHE A 159 -9.36 11.64 -9.27
C PHE A 159 -8.66 10.52 -10.02
N ASN A 160 -8.99 9.26 -9.70
CA ASN A 160 -8.55 8.09 -10.44
C ASN A 160 -9.76 7.17 -10.68
N HIS A 161 -9.79 6.58 -11.86
CA HIS A 161 -10.67 5.48 -12.21
C HIS A 161 -9.81 4.24 -12.46
N GLY A 162 -10.25 3.09 -11.96
CA GLY A 162 -9.59 1.80 -12.14
C GLY A 162 -10.60 0.69 -12.39
N SER A 163 -10.14 -0.38 -13.00
CA SER A 163 -10.93 -1.59 -13.19
C SER A 163 -10.03 -2.80 -13.01
N ASP A 164 -10.54 -3.75 -12.22
CA ASP A 164 -9.90 -5.00 -11.89
C ASP A 164 -10.70 -6.14 -12.44
N THR A 165 -10.02 -7.13 -13.04
CA THR A 165 -10.62 -8.39 -13.47
C THR A 165 -9.89 -9.55 -12.79
N ALA A 166 -10.59 -10.27 -11.91
CA ALA A 166 -10.09 -11.46 -11.23
C ALA A 166 -10.64 -12.72 -11.88
N GLY A 167 -9.77 -13.63 -12.25
CA GLY A 167 -10.09 -14.91 -12.89
C GLY A 167 -9.72 -16.12 -12.05
N ARG A 168 -9.40 -17.20 -12.73
CA ARG A 168 -8.83 -18.43 -12.16
C ARG A 168 -7.66 -18.89 -13.01
N THR A 169 -6.55 -19.23 -12.39
CA THR A 169 -5.37 -19.75 -13.08
C THR A 169 -5.73 -20.91 -14.00
N GLY A 170 -5.29 -20.83 -15.26
CA GLY A 170 -5.61 -21.82 -16.29
C GLY A 170 -7.02 -21.72 -16.88
N THR A 171 -7.84 -20.75 -16.46
CA THR A 171 -9.18 -20.51 -17.02
C THR A 171 -9.19 -19.16 -17.74
N PRO A 172 -9.60 -19.08 -19.01
CA PRO A 172 -9.72 -17.79 -19.70
C PRO A 172 -10.74 -16.87 -19.01
N PHE A 173 -10.48 -15.56 -18.98
CA PHE A 173 -11.39 -14.56 -18.42
C PHE A 173 -12.79 -14.59 -19.10
N SER A 174 -12.86 -14.96 -20.37
CA SER A 174 -14.14 -15.13 -21.09
C SER A 174 -15.01 -16.30 -20.57
N VAL A 175 -14.42 -17.23 -19.80
CA VAL A 175 -15.12 -18.37 -19.19
C VAL A 175 -15.47 -18.08 -17.73
N PHE A 176 -14.55 -17.45 -17.01
CA PHE A 176 -14.76 -17.05 -15.64
C PHE A 176 -13.97 -15.76 -15.35
N SER A 177 -14.70 -14.72 -14.96
CA SER A 177 -14.12 -13.50 -14.39
C SER A 177 -15.05 -12.88 -13.34
N ARG A 178 -14.48 -12.05 -12.48
CA ARG A 178 -15.14 -11.15 -11.56
C ARG A 178 -14.57 -9.78 -11.79
N ASP A 179 -15.42 -8.83 -12.07
CA ASP A 179 -15.00 -7.48 -12.41
C ASP A 179 -15.33 -6.52 -11.26
N LEU A 180 -14.45 -5.56 -11.04
CA LEU A 180 -14.56 -4.53 -10.02
C LEU A 180 -14.16 -3.18 -10.62
N ASP A 181 -15.07 -2.22 -10.60
CA ASP A 181 -14.79 -0.84 -10.94
C ASP A 181 -14.50 -0.02 -9.69
N ILE A 182 -13.50 0.86 -9.77
CA ILE A 182 -12.96 1.63 -8.65
C ILE A 182 -12.90 3.09 -9.06
N GLU A 183 -13.53 3.97 -8.27
CA GLU A 183 -13.38 5.41 -8.39
C GLU A 183 -12.80 5.97 -7.10
N ALA A 184 -11.72 6.73 -7.21
CA ALA A 184 -11.02 7.31 -6.07
C ALA A 184 -10.93 8.83 -6.20
N LEU A 185 -11.41 9.52 -5.18
CA LEU A 185 -11.28 10.96 -5.00
C LEU A 185 -10.33 11.24 -3.86
N LYS A 186 -9.44 12.19 -4.04
CA LYS A 186 -8.50 12.64 -3.02
C LYS A 186 -8.45 14.17 -2.99
N ALA A 187 -8.62 14.76 -1.82
CA ALA A 187 -8.46 16.19 -1.62
C ALA A 187 -7.55 16.45 -0.42
N GLY A 188 -6.75 17.50 -0.48
CA GLY A 188 -5.84 17.79 0.62
C GLY A 188 -5.36 19.22 0.66
N VAL A 189 -4.82 19.57 1.80
CA VAL A 189 -4.13 20.83 2.05
C VAL A 189 -2.81 20.58 2.76
N THR A 190 -1.76 21.23 2.29
CA THR A 190 -0.47 21.30 2.98
C THR A 190 -0.20 22.73 3.39
N LEU A 191 0.24 22.92 4.64
CA LEU A 191 0.47 24.20 5.26
C LEU A 191 1.92 24.29 5.75
N VAL A 192 2.63 25.32 5.37
CA VAL A 192 3.88 25.72 5.99
C VAL A 192 3.53 26.56 7.21
N LEU A 193 3.53 25.95 8.40
CA LEU A 193 3.13 26.60 9.65
C LEU A 193 4.19 27.57 10.14
N ASP A 194 5.46 27.18 10.00
CA ASP A 194 6.63 28.01 10.25
C ASP A 194 7.86 27.47 9.49
N ARG A 195 9.04 28.07 9.69
CA ARG A 195 10.30 27.66 9.01
C ARG A 195 10.75 26.23 9.27
N ARG A 196 10.15 25.55 10.23
CA ARG A 196 10.54 24.21 10.71
C ARG A 196 9.39 23.22 10.73
N THR A 197 8.16 23.68 10.50
CA THR A 197 6.95 22.89 10.69
C THR A 197 6.08 22.92 9.46
N ILE A 198 5.78 21.74 8.94
CA ILE A 198 4.83 21.53 7.85
C ILE A 198 3.74 20.60 8.37
N GLY A 199 2.48 20.97 8.12
CA GLY A 199 1.32 20.15 8.38
C GLY A 199 0.60 19.83 7.09
N SER A 200 -0.01 18.66 6.97
CA SER A 200 -0.93 18.36 5.88
C SER A 200 -2.15 17.59 6.37
N PHE A 201 -3.27 17.84 5.72
CA PHE A 201 -4.50 17.10 5.91
C PHE A 201 -5.01 16.62 4.56
N VAL A 202 -5.38 15.34 4.49
CA VAL A 202 -5.85 14.68 3.26
C VAL A 202 -7.10 13.87 3.56
N VAL A 203 -8.09 13.96 2.70
CA VAL A 203 -9.29 13.11 2.69
C VAL A 203 -9.25 12.25 1.44
N ASP A 204 -9.45 10.95 1.61
CA ASP A 204 -9.61 9.96 0.55
C ASP A 204 -11.05 9.43 0.57
N SER A 205 -11.67 9.30 -0.59
CA SER A 205 -12.97 8.63 -0.77
C SER A 205 -12.84 7.66 -1.94
N ILE A 206 -13.14 6.37 -1.71
CA ILE A 206 -13.05 5.32 -2.72
C ILE A 206 -14.41 4.64 -2.84
N PHE A 207 -14.90 4.50 -4.06
CA PHE A 207 -16.16 3.85 -4.40
C PHE A 207 -15.84 2.62 -5.26
N GLU A 208 -16.24 1.46 -4.78
CA GLU A 208 -16.01 0.17 -5.43
C GLU A 208 -17.36 -0.46 -5.78
N ASN A 209 -17.50 -0.90 -7.05
CA ASN A 209 -18.69 -1.56 -7.56
C ASN A 209 -18.27 -2.80 -8.35
N GLY A 210 -18.72 -3.97 -7.93
CA GLY A 210 -18.39 -5.25 -8.54
C GLY A 210 -18.14 -6.35 -7.53
N ASP A 211 -17.69 -7.51 -7.97
CA ASP A 211 -17.47 -8.68 -7.11
C ASP A 211 -16.04 -8.65 -6.53
N GLN A 212 -15.93 -8.35 -5.24
CA GLN A 212 -14.67 -8.29 -4.48
C GLN A 212 -14.29 -9.64 -3.85
N SER A 213 -15.15 -10.65 -3.95
CA SER A 213 -14.91 -11.97 -3.35
C SER A 213 -13.79 -12.70 -4.06
N LYS A 214 -12.90 -13.35 -3.32
CA LYS A 214 -11.80 -14.12 -3.91
C LYS A 214 -12.31 -15.44 -4.49
N PRO A 215 -11.94 -15.77 -5.76
CA PRO A 215 -12.48 -16.94 -6.47
C PRO A 215 -12.06 -18.29 -5.89
N TYR A 216 -11.13 -18.30 -4.96
CA TYR A 216 -10.56 -19.50 -4.35
C TYR A 216 -10.75 -19.59 -2.83
N ARG A 217 -11.25 -18.54 -2.17
CA ARG A 217 -11.40 -18.52 -0.74
C ARG A 217 -12.68 -19.23 -0.33
N TYR A 218 -12.54 -20.41 0.30
CA TYR A 218 -13.63 -21.18 0.85
C TYR A 218 -13.80 -20.90 2.34
N VAL A 219 -15.04 -20.77 2.77
CA VAL A 219 -15.39 -20.48 4.17
C VAL A 219 -15.92 -21.75 4.84
N PRO A 220 -15.30 -22.24 5.95
CA PRO A 220 -15.84 -23.37 6.69
C PRO A 220 -17.14 -22.97 7.39
N LEU A 221 -18.13 -23.85 7.35
CA LEU A 221 -19.40 -23.69 8.04
C LEU A 221 -19.55 -24.73 9.16
N PHE A 222 -20.32 -24.40 10.19
CA PHE A 222 -20.49 -25.22 11.37
C PHE A 222 -21.97 -25.42 11.72
N GLU A 223 -22.27 -26.48 12.42
CA GLU A 223 -23.61 -26.67 13.01
C GLU A 223 -23.85 -25.62 14.12
N PRO A 224 -25.09 -25.14 14.28
CA PRO A 224 -25.43 -24.22 15.36
C PRO A 224 -25.00 -24.75 16.73
N GLY A 225 -24.32 -23.91 17.51
CA GLY A 225 -23.82 -24.27 18.84
C GLY A 225 -22.46 -24.95 18.86
N THR A 226 -21.82 -25.15 17.70
CA THR A 226 -20.44 -25.63 17.65
C THR A 226 -19.49 -24.57 18.22
N ASN A 227 -18.71 -24.96 19.24
CA ASN A 227 -17.69 -24.05 19.78
C ASN A 227 -16.37 -24.19 19.02
N VAL A 228 -16.01 -23.17 18.28
CA VAL A 228 -14.73 -23.07 17.57
C VAL A 228 -13.88 -22.02 18.28
N PRO A 229 -12.75 -22.41 18.90
CA PRO A 229 -11.87 -21.46 19.60
C PRO A 229 -11.15 -20.53 18.62
N ASN A 230 -10.73 -19.36 19.10
CA ASN A 230 -9.79 -18.49 18.40
C ASN A 230 -8.46 -19.22 18.15
N GLY A 231 -7.89 -19.14 16.96
CA GLY A 231 -6.64 -19.81 16.61
C GLY A 231 -6.74 -21.35 16.58
N ALA A 232 -7.89 -21.90 16.17
CA ALA A 232 -8.09 -23.35 16.08
C ALA A 232 -7.17 -23.98 15.04
N SER A 233 -6.64 -25.17 15.33
CA SER A 233 -5.86 -25.91 14.33
C SER A 233 -6.73 -26.34 13.14
N VAL A 234 -6.11 -26.47 11.95
CA VAL A 234 -6.79 -26.97 10.74
C VAL A 234 -7.46 -28.33 10.98
N ALA A 235 -6.81 -29.21 11.75
CA ALA A 235 -7.38 -30.52 12.07
C ALA A 235 -8.67 -30.39 12.89
N LEU A 236 -8.70 -29.50 13.89
CA LEU A 236 -9.89 -29.25 14.71
C LEU A 236 -11.01 -28.65 13.84
N VAL A 237 -10.72 -27.60 13.07
CA VAL A 237 -11.70 -26.99 12.16
C VAL A 237 -12.27 -28.03 11.19
N THR A 238 -11.41 -28.87 10.62
CA THR A 238 -11.82 -29.93 9.68
C THR A 238 -12.72 -30.97 10.36
N SER A 239 -12.50 -31.28 11.62
CA SER A 239 -13.34 -32.24 12.37
C SER A 239 -14.68 -31.67 12.80
N LEU A 240 -14.80 -30.36 12.98
CA LEU A 240 -16.00 -29.68 13.48
C LEU A 240 -16.90 -29.14 12.38
N ARG A 241 -16.32 -28.79 11.21
CA ARG A 241 -17.08 -28.17 10.11
C ARG A 241 -18.04 -29.17 9.44
N VAL A 242 -19.08 -28.65 8.82
CA VAL A 242 -19.91 -29.43 7.87
C VAL A 242 -19.13 -29.79 6.60
N ALA A 243 -19.65 -30.68 5.78
CA ALA A 243 -18.98 -31.14 4.59
C ALA A 243 -18.83 -30.05 3.52
N GLU A 244 -19.87 -29.24 3.37
CA GLU A 244 -19.89 -28.12 2.41
C GLU A 244 -18.98 -26.98 2.87
N ARG A 245 -18.23 -26.44 1.90
CA ARG A 245 -17.45 -25.23 2.07
C ARG A 245 -17.79 -24.27 0.92
N PRO A 246 -18.71 -23.33 1.11
CA PRO A 246 -19.03 -22.36 0.08
C PRO A 246 -17.86 -21.40 -0.14
N LEU A 247 -17.78 -20.83 -1.33
CA LEU A 247 -16.89 -19.72 -1.62
C LEU A 247 -17.28 -18.49 -0.77
N GLU A 248 -16.30 -17.66 -0.50
CA GLU A 248 -16.49 -16.32 0.03
C GLU A 248 -17.54 -15.55 -0.78
N GLN A 249 -18.35 -14.76 -0.08
CA GLN A 249 -19.33 -13.88 -0.69
C GLN A 249 -19.33 -12.55 0.04
N LEU A 250 -18.81 -11.52 -0.62
CA LEU A 250 -18.78 -10.14 -0.13
C LEU A 250 -19.92 -9.32 -0.74
N PRO A 251 -20.29 -8.18 -0.15
CA PRO A 251 -21.17 -7.21 -0.81
C PRO A 251 -20.56 -6.71 -2.13
N LEU A 252 -21.39 -6.45 -3.13
CA LEU A 252 -20.95 -6.00 -4.46
C LEU A 252 -20.57 -4.51 -4.51
N SER A 253 -20.70 -3.79 -3.43
CA SER A 253 -20.29 -2.39 -3.35
C SER A 253 -19.60 -2.09 -2.03
N ARG A 254 -18.62 -1.19 -2.06
CA ARG A 254 -17.94 -0.68 -0.88
C ARG A 254 -17.64 0.79 -1.04
N GLN A 255 -17.94 1.59 -0.03
CA GLN A 255 -17.55 2.98 0.04
C GLN A 255 -16.57 3.15 1.18
N ARG A 256 -15.38 3.66 0.90
CA ARG A 256 -14.29 3.82 1.87
C ARG A 256 -13.96 5.28 2.04
N TYR A 257 -13.80 5.70 3.28
CA TYR A 257 -13.43 7.06 3.64
C TYR A 257 -12.23 7.05 4.57
N ALA A 258 -11.27 7.93 4.32
CA ALA A 258 -10.16 8.10 5.24
C ALA A 258 -9.78 9.57 5.37
N GLY A 259 -9.48 9.98 6.59
CA GLY A 259 -8.85 11.26 6.91
C GLY A 259 -7.41 11.00 7.37
N SER A 260 -6.44 11.70 6.81
CA SER A 260 -5.03 11.58 7.19
C SER A 260 -4.49 12.94 7.59
N PHE A 261 -3.81 12.99 8.73
CA PHE A 261 -3.10 14.17 9.20
C PHE A 261 -1.62 13.85 9.32
N ARG A 262 -0.77 14.71 8.79
CA ARG A 262 0.68 14.61 8.89
C ARG A 262 1.26 15.89 9.47
N LEU A 263 2.19 15.74 10.41
CA LEU A 263 3.00 16.81 10.95
C LEU A 263 4.48 16.43 10.81
N ALA A 264 5.28 17.31 10.23
CA ALA A 264 6.73 17.20 10.21
C ALA A 264 7.33 18.43 10.88
N HIS A 265 8.14 18.21 11.93
CA HIS A 265 8.82 19.29 12.66
C HIS A 265 10.32 19.04 12.72
N ARG A 266 11.11 20.03 12.28
CA ARG A 266 12.57 19.98 12.33
C ARG A 266 13.11 20.60 13.62
N PHE A 267 13.78 19.77 14.41
CA PHE A 267 14.47 20.21 15.64
C PHE A 267 15.91 20.63 15.29
N GLY A 268 16.21 21.91 15.51
CA GLY A 268 17.52 22.44 15.17
C GLY A 268 17.88 22.25 13.69
N THR A 269 19.09 21.76 13.41
CA THR A 269 19.61 21.57 12.05
C THR A 269 19.75 20.09 11.66
N ARG A 270 19.53 19.16 12.58
CA ARG A 270 19.94 17.75 12.39
C ARG A 270 18.85 16.72 12.56
N SER A 271 17.68 17.05 13.06
CA SER A 271 16.67 16.03 13.26
C SER A 271 15.27 16.50 12.89
N THR A 272 14.43 15.58 12.45
CA THR A 272 13.04 15.82 12.07
C THR A 272 12.16 14.74 12.68
N LEU A 273 11.14 15.14 13.43
CA LEU A 273 10.06 14.25 13.82
C LEU A 273 8.93 14.36 12.81
N ARG A 274 8.46 13.24 12.35
CA ARG A 274 7.27 13.13 11.51
C ARG A 274 6.26 12.24 12.23
N ILE A 275 5.02 12.71 12.29
CA ILE A 275 3.88 11.97 12.83
C ILE A 275 2.80 11.98 11.76
N ASP A 276 2.29 10.81 11.43
CA ASP A 276 1.18 10.60 10.51
C ASP A 276 0.07 9.87 11.28
N GLU A 277 -1.14 10.41 11.26
CA GLU A 277 -2.35 9.77 11.81
C GLU A 277 -3.34 9.55 10.68
N ARG A 278 -3.92 8.35 10.59
CA ARG A 278 -4.95 8.01 9.61
C ARG A 278 -6.14 7.36 10.31
N LEU A 279 -7.30 7.94 10.11
CA LEU A 279 -8.60 7.41 10.50
C LEU A 279 -9.32 6.88 9.26
N TYR A 280 -9.96 5.74 9.41
CA TYR A 280 -10.67 5.06 8.33
C TYR A 280 -12.04 4.58 8.77
N ASP A 281 -13.02 4.66 7.86
CA ASP A 281 -14.38 4.13 8.02
C ASP A 281 -14.91 3.70 6.65
N ASP A 282 -15.73 2.64 6.61
CA ASP A 282 -16.33 2.19 5.36
C ASP A 282 -17.78 1.70 5.51
N SER A 283 -18.43 1.48 4.36
CA SER A 283 -19.83 1.01 4.30
C SER A 283 -20.03 -0.43 4.78
N TRP A 284 -18.96 -1.17 5.06
CA TRP A 284 -19.02 -2.50 5.69
C TRP A 284 -18.82 -2.40 7.20
N ALA A 285 -18.90 -1.19 7.76
CA ALA A 285 -18.72 -0.85 9.17
C ALA A 285 -17.30 -1.10 9.73
N LEU A 286 -16.30 -1.36 8.88
CA LEU A 286 -14.92 -1.46 9.32
C LEU A 286 -14.38 -0.06 9.67
N LYS A 287 -13.84 0.06 10.88
CA LYS A 287 -13.19 1.28 11.39
C LYS A 287 -11.76 0.98 11.76
N ALA A 288 -10.86 1.89 11.41
CA ALA A 288 -9.45 1.72 11.76
C ALA A 288 -8.77 3.05 12.08
N SER A 289 -7.72 2.96 12.90
CA SER A 289 -6.79 4.05 13.18
C SER A 289 -5.37 3.55 13.02
N SER A 290 -4.49 4.40 12.45
CA SER A 290 -3.06 4.13 12.34
C SER A 290 -2.28 5.38 12.68
N THR A 291 -1.42 5.27 13.70
CA THR A 291 -0.45 6.29 14.07
C THR A 291 0.94 5.83 13.66
N ASP A 292 1.64 6.59 12.83
CA ASP A 292 3.00 6.32 12.35
C ASP A 292 3.93 7.45 12.79
N SER A 293 5.07 7.13 13.37
CA SER A 293 6.07 8.12 13.79
C SER A 293 7.46 7.73 13.34
N ARG A 294 8.19 8.71 12.79
CA ARG A 294 9.58 8.58 12.34
C ARG A 294 10.41 9.72 12.90
N TYR A 295 11.56 9.38 13.44
CA TYR A 295 12.51 10.37 13.92
C TYR A 295 13.78 10.31 13.11
N LEU A 296 13.90 11.17 12.11
CA LEU A 296 15.04 11.22 11.19
C LEU A 296 16.16 12.05 11.80
N VAL A 297 17.39 11.55 11.77
CA VAL A 297 18.59 12.22 12.33
C VAL A 297 19.72 12.23 11.30
N ASP A 298 20.20 13.41 10.97
CA ASP A 298 21.39 13.61 10.15
C ASP A 298 22.66 13.33 10.99
N VAL A 299 23.39 12.26 10.67
CA VAL A 299 24.66 11.88 11.30
C VAL A 299 25.81 12.31 10.38
N GLY A 300 26.42 13.43 10.74
CA GLY A 300 27.38 14.09 9.85
C GLY A 300 26.71 14.64 8.60
N SER A 301 27.44 14.65 7.48
CA SER A 301 26.97 15.14 6.18
C SER A 301 26.53 14.02 5.24
N ARG A 302 26.76 12.76 5.61
CA ARG A 302 26.62 11.61 4.72
C ARG A 302 25.51 10.63 5.11
N PHE A 303 25.15 10.56 6.37
CA PHE A 303 24.18 9.58 6.85
C PHE A 303 22.93 10.27 7.38
N GLU A 304 21.78 9.67 7.10
CA GLU A 304 20.53 9.92 7.78
C GLU A 304 20.05 8.59 8.36
N VAL A 305 19.67 8.58 9.62
CA VAL A 305 19.13 7.41 10.32
C VAL A 305 17.73 7.73 10.82
N GLY A 306 16.84 6.74 10.78
CA GLY A 306 15.43 6.95 11.10
C GLY A 306 14.80 5.77 11.83
N PRO A 307 14.74 5.79 13.18
CA PRO A 307 13.85 4.90 13.89
C PRO A 307 12.38 5.17 13.52
N HIS A 308 11.59 4.11 13.46
CA HIS A 308 10.21 4.07 13.03
C HIS A 308 9.36 3.29 14.03
N LEU A 309 8.18 3.80 14.35
CA LEU A 309 7.17 3.12 15.16
C LEU A 309 5.79 3.37 14.56
N ARG A 310 5.01 2.30 14.37
CA ARG A 310 3.62 2.39 13.93
C ARG A 310 2.73 1.54 14.81
N PHE A 311 1.59 2.10 15.17
CA PHE A 311 0.49 1.39 15.81
C PHE A 311 -0.72 1.39 14.87
N HIS A 312 -1.43 0.27 14.81
CA HIS A 312 -2.66 0.10 14.03
C HIS A 312 -3.70 -0.63 14.86
N ALA A 313 -4.94 -0.19 14.79
CA ALA A 313 -6.09 -0.86 15.39
C ALA A 313 -7.27 -0.83 14.42
N GLN A 314 -7.98 -1.96 14.33
CA GLN A 314 -9.09 -2.14 13.39
C GLN A 314 -10.22 -2.93 14.04
N SER A 315 -11.48 -2.53 13.75
CA SER A 315 -12.67 -3.35 14.03
C SER A 315 -12.88 -4.41 12.95
N ALA A 316 -13.86 -5.29 13.16
CA ALA A 316 -14.35 -6.15 12.09
C ALA A 316 -15.33 -5.42 11.16
N VAL A 317 -15.57 -6.00 9.97
CA VAL A 317 -16.76 -5.69 9.15
C VAL A 317 -18.03 -6.22 9.83
N ASP A 318 -19.21 -5.70 9.49
CA ASP A 318 -20.48 -6.03 10.14
C ASP A 318 -20.97 -7.48 9.93
N PHE A 319 -20.52 -8.11 8.85
CA PHE A 319 -20.83 -9.52 8.55
C PHE A 319 -19.70 -10.48 8.97
N TRP A 320 -18.72 -10.05 9.75
CA TRP A 320 -17.65 -10.89 10.25
C TRP A 320 -18.15 -11.89 11.28
N GLU A 321 -17.84 -13.16 11.05
CA GLU A 321 -18.00 -14.23 12.05
C GLU A 321 -16.76 -15.13 12.00
N ARG A 322 -16.14 -15.40 13.16
CA ARG A 322 -15.05 -16.37 13.27
C ARG A 322 -15.46 -17.75 12.76
N ALA A 323 -16.69 -18.16 13.07
CA ALA A 323 -17.24 -19.46 12.74
C ALA A 323 -18.68 -19.30 12.23
N TYR A 324 -18.83 -19.23 10.93
CA TYR A 324 -20.16 -19.13 10.30
C TYR A 324 -20.97 -20.40 10.52
N THR A 325 -22.21 -20.25 10.91
CA THR A 325 -23.12 -21.39 11.14
C THR A 325 -24.10 -21.58 9.99
N VAL A 326 -24.41 -22.84 9.70
CA VAL A 326 -25.47 -23.15 8.74
C VAL A 326 -26.84 -22.81 9.36
N GLY A 327 -27.74 -22.29 8.53
CA GLY A 327 -29.14 -22.08 8.92
C GLY A 327 -29.99 -23.33 8.78
N PRO A 328 -31.31 -23.25 9.08
CA PRO A 328 -32.25 -24.36 8.89
C PRO A 328 -32.19 -24.92 7.47
N GLY A 329 -32.12 -26.24 7.34
CA GLY A 329 -32.01 -26.95 6.07
C GLY A 329 -30.60 -26.76 5.39
N LEU A 330 -29.56 -26.53 6.18
CA LEU A 330 -28.20 -26.25 5.73
C LEU A 330 -28.09 -24.96 4.89
N ALA A 331 -28.91 -23.95 5.14
CA ALA A 331 -28.85 -22.67 4.46
C ALA A 331 -27.51 -21.99 4.71
N VAL A 332 -26.88 -21.54 3.64
CA VAL A 332 -25.57 -20.85 3.69
C VAL A 332 -25.77 -19.36 3.98
N PRO A 333 -25.00 -18.75 4.92
CA PRO A 333 -25.04 -17.30 5.14
C PRO A 333 -24.82 -16.52 3.85
N ALA A 334 -25.63 -15.49 3.61
CA ALA A 334 -25.60 -14.72 2.36
C ALA A 334 -24.28 -13.97 2.17
N LEU A 335 -23.76 -13.36 3.24
CA LEU A 335 -22.45 -12.75 3.29
C LEU A 335 -21.56 -13.57 4.21
N ARG A 336 -20.32 -13.77 3.80
CA ARG A 336 -19.34 -14.56 4.54
C ARG A 336 -17.94 -14.31 3.99
N THR A 337 -16.96 -14.30 4.86
CA THR A 337 -15.55 -14.12 4.50
C THR A 337 -14.64 -15.02 5.33
N GLY A 338 -13.55 -15.48 4.74
CA GLY A 338 -12.40 -16.05 5.43
C GLY A 338 -11.19 -15.11 5.40
N ASP A 339 -11.42 -13.83 5.09
CA ASP A 339 -10.34 -12.83 5.03
C ASP A 339 -10.05 -12.27 6.42
N ARG A 340 -9.02 -12.77 7.07
CA ARG A 340 -8.58 -12.30 8.38
C ARG A 340 -8.35 -10.79 8.46
N GLU A 341 -8.02 -10.13 7.34
CA GLU A 341 -7.84 -8.68 7.27
C GLU A 341 -9.17 -7.89 7.29
N LEU A 342 -10.32 -8.58 7.25
CA LEU A 342 -11.65 -8.01 7.49
C LEU A 342 -12.12 -8.21 8.94
N GLY A 343 -11.37 -8.97 9.74
CA GLY A 343 -11.61 -9.19 11.15
C GLY A 343 -10.99 -8.10 12.05
N PRO A 344 -11.22 -8.18 13.36
CA PRO A 344 -10.66 -7.23 14.31
C PRO A 344 -9.19 -7.57 14.60
N LEU A 345 -8.30 -6.58 14.51
CA LEU A 345 -6.88 -6.78 14.75
C LEU A 345 -6.17 -5.56 15.34
N LEU A 346 -5.01 -5.83 15.94
CA LEU A 346 -4.04 -4.83 16.41
C LEU A 346 -2.71 -5.09 15.73
N GLY A 347 -2.00 -4.03 15.35
CA GLY A 347 -0.68 -4.12 14.75
C GLY A 347 0.32 -3.19 15.43
N LEU A 348 1.52 -3.68 15.71
CA LEU A 348 2.63 -2.88 16.18
C LEU A 348 3.83 -3.10 15.26
N THR A 349 4.35 -2.02 14.69
CA THR A 349 5.55 -2.06 13.84
C THR A 349 6.67 -1.29 14.50
N GLY A 350 7.84 -1.92 14.63
CA GLY A 350 9.11 -1.27 14.93
C GLY A 350 10.02 -1.32 13.70
N GLY A 351 10.70 -0.24 13.39
CA GLY A 351 11.55 -0.18 12.21
C GLY A 351 12.72 0.77 12.32
N PHE A 352 13.59 0.68 11.34
CA PHE A 352 14.78 1.51 11.24
C PHE A 352 15.16 1.72 9.77
N SER A 353 15.62 2.92 9.44
CA SER A 353 16.12 3.26 8.11
C SER A 353 17.49 3.92 8.17
N VAL A 354 18.30 3.69 7.13
CA VAL A 354 19.59 4.34 6.91
C VAL A 354 19.65 4.84 5.47
N ARG A 355 20.00 6.08 5.26
CA ARG A 355 20.33 6.65 3.95
C ARG A 355 21.80 7.10 3.97
N TRP A 356 22.57 6.65 3.00
CA TRP A 356 23.96 6.97 2.86
C TRP A 356 24.20 7.77 1.56
N LYS A 357 24.54 9.04 1.71
CA LYS A 357 24.90 9.95 0.61
C LYS A 357 26.36 9.69 0.22
N LEU A 358 26.58 9.06 -0.93
CA LEU A 358 27.91 8.69 -1.42
C LEU A 358 28.70 9.89 -1.98
N GLY A 359 28.04 11.04 -2.18
CA GLY A 359 28.61 12.23 -2.79
C GLY A 359 28.70 12.12 -4.31
N PRO A 360 29.13 13.19 -5.00
CA PRO A 360 29.24 13.17 -6.46
C PRO A 360 30.35 12.22 -6.87
N VAL A 361 30.00 11.15 -7.58
CA VAL A 361 30.92 10.26 -8.27
C VAL A 361 30.96 10.72 -9.72
N ALA A 362 32.16 11.12 -10.22
CA ALA A 362 32.36 11.60 -11.60
C ALA A 362 31.41 12.73 -12.06
N HIS A 363 31.79 13.93 -11.70
CA HIS A 363 31.43 15.23 -12.27
C HIS A 363 30.02 15.80 -12.11
N ARG A 364 28.94 15.06 -11.83
CA ARG A 364 27.59 15.67 -11.61
C ARG A 364 26.57 14.76 -10.94
N THR A 365 26.77 13.46 -10.87
CA THR A 365 25.77 12.53 -10.36
C THR A 365 25.90 12.34 -8.86
N ALA A 366 24.87 12.64 -8.10
CA ALA A 366 24.77 12.31 -6.68
C ALA A 366 24.15 10.92 -6.53
N TRP A 367 24.75 10.10 -5.66
CA TRP A 367 24.26 8.75 -5.37
C TRP A 367 23.83 8.62 -3.91
N VAL A 368 22.71 7.94 -3.67
CA VAL A 368 22.22 7.64 -2.33
C VAL A 368 21.91 6.15 -2.26
N LEU A 369 22.48 5.48 -1.26
CA LEU A 369 22.10 4.13 -0.87
C LEU A 369 21.11 4.22 0.28
N GLY A 370 19.99 3.51 0.18
CA GLY A 370 19.00 3.36 1.23
C GLY A 370 18.93 1.92 1.71
N TRP A 371 18.65 1.75 2.99
CA TRP A 371 18.24 0.49 3.59
C TRP A 371 17.19 0.77 4.65
N ASP A 372 16.15 -0.04 4.67
CA ASP A 372 15.14 -0.03 5.71
C ASP A 372 14.76 -1.43 6.15
N VAL A 373 14.33 -1.55 7.39
CA VAL A 373 13.76 -2.78 7.94
C VAL A 373 12.62 -2.41 8.87
N ASN A 374 11.51 -3.12 8.74
CA ASN A 374 10.34 -2.99 9.60
C ASN A 374 9.89 -4.38 10.03
N VAL A 375 9.66 -4.57 11.32
CA VAL A 375 9.08 -5.79 11.89
C VAL A 375 7.72 -5.42 12.45
N THR A 376 6.70 -6.15 12.03
CA THR A 376 5.32 -5.94 12.46
C THR A 376 4.82 -7.19 13.17
N GLU A 377 4.34 -7.02 14.38
CA GLU A 377 3.52 -8.00 15.09
C GLU A 377 2.05 -7.62 14.89
N THR A 378 1.26 -8.55 14.37
CA THR A 378 -0.18 -8.41 14.19
C THR A 378 -0.88 -9.43 15.08
N HIS A 379 -1.76 -8.93 15.96
CA HIS A 379 -2.60 -9.75 16.82
C HIS A 379 -4.03 -9.75 16.29
N TYR A 380 -4.54 -10.94 15.90
CA TYR A 380 -5.90 -11.15 15.42
C TYR A 380 -6.79 -11.48 16.61
N LEU A 381 -7.71 -10.56 16.94
CA LEU A 381 -8.54 -10.66 18.14
C LEU A 381 -9.62 -11.73 18.02
N ASP A 382 -10.04 -12.06 16.81
CA ASP A 382 -11.12 -13.01 16.54
C ASP A 382 -10.91 -13.68 15.16
N ASP A 383 -9.99 -14.65 15.07
CA ASP A 383 -9.73 -15.40 13.82
C ASP A 383 -9.78 -16.90 14.05
N ILE A 384 -10.23 -17.65 13.04
CA ILE A 384 -10.44 -19.08 13.15
C ILE A 384 -9.13 -19.88 13.22
N TYR A 385 -8.05 -19.44 12.56
CA TYR A 385 -6.83 -20.21 12.39
C TYR A 385 -5.61 -19.65 13.11
N ILE A 386 -5.53 -18.32 13.24
CA ILE A 386 -4.34 -17.67 13.79
C ILE A 386 -4.71 -16.60 14.81
N THR A 387 -3.84 -16.43 15.81
CA THR A 387 -3.95 -15.35 16.80
C THR A 387 -2.92 -14.26 16.54
N ASP A 388 -1.75 -14.63 16.04
CA ASP A 388 -0.61 -13.74 15.92
C ASP A 388 0.16 -14.01 14.63
N ARG A 389 0.66 -12.95 14.01
CA ARG A 389 1.58 -13.01 12.87
C ARG A 389 2.71 -12.02 13.09
N VAL A 390 3.93 -12.48 12.91
CA VAL A 390 5.12 -11.61 12.84
C VAL A 390 5.56 -11.54 11.39
N SER A 391 5.68 -10.34 10.87
CA SER A 391 6.18 -10.10 9.51
C SER A 391 7.35 -9.14 9.50
N THR A 392 8.23 -9.31 8.53
CA THR A 392 9.39 -8.45 8.30
C THR A 392 9.36 -7.95 6.86
N VAL A 393 9.52 -6.64 6.70
CA VAL A 393 9.77 -6.00 5.41
C VAL A 393 11.16 -5.38 5.47
N THR A 394 11.98 -5.63 4.46
CA THR A 394 13.27 -4.96 4.31
C THR A 394 13.43 -4.46 2.88
N GLY A 395 14.04 -3.30 2.70
CA GLY A 395 14.26 -2.69 1.40
C GLY A 395 15.69 -2.19 1.24
N PHE A 396 16.23 -2.33 0.03
CA PHE A 396 17.47 -1.71 -0.40
C PHE A 396 17.18 -0.83 -1.60
N SER A 397 17.65 0.41 -1.57
CA SER A 397 17.49 1.36 -2.67
C SER A 397 18.84 1.93 -3.13
N LEU A 398 18.96 2.13 -4.43
CA LEU A 398 20.04 2.90 -5.04
C LEU A 398 19.41 4.00 -5.88
N GLU A 399 19.63 5.24 -5.49
CA GLU A 399 19.15 6.44 -6.18
C GLU A 399 20.32 7.16 -6.84
N ALA A 400 20.11 7.66 -8.06
CA ALA A 400 21.05 8.50 -8.79
C ALA A 400 20.33 9.76 -9.30
N GLU A 401 20.97 10.92 -9.13
CA GLU A 401 20.46 12.22 -9.61
C GLU A 401 21.54 12.97 -10.36
N GLN A 402 21.19 13.49 -11.58
CA GLN A 402 22.08 14.28 -12.44
C GLN A 402 21.40 15.56 -12.92
#